data_3eafc1363bee739ba7db4b417e6b9e14
#
_entry.id   3eafc1363bee739ba7db4b417e6b9e14
#
_cell.length_a   1.000
_cell.length_b   1.000
_cell.length_c   1.000
_cell.angle_alpha   90.00
_cell.angle_beta   90.00
_cell.angle_gamma   90.00
#
_symmetry.space_group_name_H-M   'P 1'
#
loop_
_entity.id
_entity.type
_entity.pdbx_description
1 polymer ?
#
loop_
_entity_poly.entity_id
_entity_poly.type
_entity_poly.pdbx_seq_one_letter_code
_entity_poly.pdbx_strand_id
1 'polypeptide(L)'
;MKKRALAALSALTLTLSLTACGGGQQSTGESGTDAMTPAERVAAAEEKMSALTSLSIDMTQDIGMSFTMADQSQELNMSTKMQMDVIQEPLKAKGTMQIDMGEELGGAQDVELYIMSEDDTANVYMRMNGQWVKQSVSEAELAQFDAAESLELYLDSAVDFTEAGTEQIGGADATKFTGVIKGDKLYDVIEESGVLGSLGQTGTDVSEDELKAMLSELGDLPMSVWINADGYPVQYEMDMSQMIDSIVQNALEAEGAADQGMTMTVSKAAMSLTCSNFDAVEDFELPAGAQNATAA
;
A
#
# COMPACT_ATOMS: atom_id res chain seq x y z
N MET A 1 -8.73 7.01 43.58
CA MET A 1 -9.84 7.63 44.37
C MET A 1 -10.78 8.33 43.40
N LYS A 2 -12.02 7.80 43.34
CA LYS A 2 -13.28 8.56 43.18
C LYS A 2 -13.41 9.40 41.88
N LYS A 3 -14.46 9.36 41.12
CA LYS A 3 -15.83 8.83 41.09
C LYS A 3 -16.52 9.47 39.89
N ARG A 4 -17.31 8.66 39.14
CA ARG A 4 -18.73 8.89 38.80
C ARG A 4 -19.10 10.26 38.16
N ALA A 5 -19.95 10.33 37.14
CA ALA A 5 -21.31 9.82 37.00
C ALA A 5 -21.80 10.03 35.56
N LEU A 6 -22.49 9.05 34.94
CA LEU A 6 -23.97 9.02 34.83
C LEU A 6 -24.59 10.06 33.90
N ALA A 7 -24.97 9.60 32.73
CA ALA A 7 -26.33 9.36 32.23
C ALA A 7 -27.22 10.59 32.01
N ALA A 8 -27.70 10.78 30.79
CA ALA A 8 -29.09 11.18 30.56
C ALA A 8 -29.58 10.64 29.21
N LEU A 9 -30.45 9.66 29.28
CA LEU A 9 -31.42 9.31 28.24
C LEU A 9 -32.30 10.53 27.95
N SER A 10 -32.56 10.81 26.69
CA SER A 10 -33.72 11.58 26.27
C SER A 10 -34.33 10.91 25.03
N ALA A 11 -35.34 10.11 25.29
CA ALA A 11 -36.28 9.68 24.28
C ALA A 11 -37.04 10.89 23.75
N LEU A 12 -37.14 11.06 22.46
CA LEU A 12 -38.09 11.95 21.83
C LEU A 12 -38.89 11.17 20.80
N THR A 13 -40.19 11.07 21.13
CA THR A 13 -41.22 10.35 20.45
C THR A 13 -41.61 10.97 19.11
N LEU A 14 -41.84 10.07 18.13
CA LEU A 14 -42.50 10.35 16.86
C LEU A 14 -43.88 10.96 17.03
N THR A 15 -44.17 11.95 16.16
CA THR A 15 -45.56 12.21 15.75
C THR A 15 -45.65 12.08 14.23
N LEU A 16 -46.35 11.03 13.79
CA LEU A 16 -46.87 10.90 12.44
C LEU A 16 -47.95 11.94 12.22
N SER A 17 -47.85 12.67 11.12
CA SER A 17 -48.98 13.33 10.48
C SER A 17 -49.08 12.92 9.03
N LEU A 18 -50.02 12.00 8.75
CA LEU A 18 -50.53 11.77 7.40
C LEU A 18 -51.37 12.95 6.97
N THR A 19 -51.08 13.52 5.80
CA THR A 19 -52.08 14.19 4.98
C THR A 19 -51.94 13.71 3.57
N ALA A 20 -52.97 13.00 3.11
CA ALA A 20 -53.17 12.60 1.72
C ALA A 20 -53.81 13.73 0.91
N CYS A 21 -53.42 13.83 -0.34
CA CYS A 21 -54.23 13.94 -1.55
C CYS A 21 -53.69 14.92 -2.55
N GLY A 22 -53.47 14.44 -3.78
CA GLY A 22 -53.78 15.21 -5.00
C GLY A 22 -52.66 15.35 -6.02
N GLY A 23 -52.52 14.35 -6.90
CA GLY A 23 -52.44 14.56 -8.37
C GLY A 23 -51.20 15.21 -8.99
N GLY A 24 -50.48 14.42 -9.76
CA GLY A 24 -49.77 14.96 -10.92
C GLY A 24 -48.28 14.77 -10.98
N GLN A 25 -47.87 13.69 -11.62
CA GLN A 25 -46.72 13.61 -12.51
C GLN A 25 -45.29 13.83 -11.98
N GLN A 26 -44.64 12.70 -11.83
CA GLN A 26 -43.25 12.46 -12.19
C GLN A 26 -42.18 13.42 -11.66
N SER A 27 -41.68 13.14 -10.51
CA SER A 27 -40.25 13.16 -10.24
C SER A 27 -39.97 12.09 -9.15
N THR A 28 -39.14 11.19 -9.47
CA THR A 28 -38.54 10.26 -8.56
C THR A 28 -37.82 11.04 -7.47
N GLY A 29 -38.50 11.27 -6.37
CA GLY A 29 -37.95 11.78 -5.15
C GLY A 29 -37.46 10.61 -4.32
N GLU A 30 -36.23 10.24 -4.46
CA GLU A 30 -35.55 9.42 -3.48
C GLU A 30 -35.41 10.21 -2.19
N SER A 31 -35.97 9.66 -1.15
CA SER A 31 -35.82 10.16 0.21
C SER A 31 -34.35 10.12 0.60
N GLY A 32 -33.77 11.29 0.85
CA GLY A 32 -32.39 11.40 1.27
C GLY A 32 -32.08 10.64 2.55
N THR A 33 -31.44 9.52 2.41
CA THR A 33 -30.28 9.18 3.21
C THR A 33 -29.14 9.83 2.42
N ASP A 34 -28.43 10.77 3.02
CA ASP A 34 -27.23 11.34 2.40
C ASP A 34 -26.29 10.16 2.11
N ALA A 35 -26.25 9.75 0.86
CA ALA A 35 -25.33 8.70 0.43
C ALA A 35 -23.92 9.29 0.57
N MET A 36 -23.05 8.61 1.31
CA MET A 36 -21.65 9.02 1.49
C MET A 36 -21.02 9.27 0.12
N THR A 37 -20.30 10.35 0.01
CA THR A 37 -19.47 10.64 -1.17
C THR A 37 -18.39 9.57 -1.34
N PRO A 38 -17.80 9.42 -2.55
CA PRO A 38 -16.67 8.51 -2.74
C PRO A 38 -15.53 8.73 -1.73
N ALA A 39 -15.15 9.97 -1.44
CA ALA A 39 -14.12 10.30 -0.47
C ALA A 39 -14.51 9.89 0.97
N GLU A 40 -15.76 10.13 1.39
CA GLU A 40 -16.24 9.69 2.71
C GLU A 40 -16.29 8.17 2.83
N ARG A 41 -16.57 7.44 1.75
CA ARG A 41 -16.55 5.97 1.75
C ARG A 41 -15.12 5.42 1.87
N VAL A 42 -14.16 6.05 1.21
CA VAL A 42 -12.74 5.69 1.31
C VAL A 42 -12.23 5.99 2.71
N ALA A 43 -12.51 7.17 3.26
CA ALA A 43 -12.11 7.53 4.64
C ALA A 43 -12.73 6.59 5.69
N ALA A 44 -14.00 6.17 5.51
CA ALA A 44 -14.61 5.20 6.42
C ALA A 44 -13.98 3.79 6.31
N ALA A 45 -13.46 3.42 5.13
CA ALA A 45 -12.75 2.16 4.93
C ALA A 45 -11.35 2.20 5.55
N GLU A 46 -10.68 3.34 5.49
CA GLU A 46 -9.41 3.62 6.17
C GLU A 46 -9.56 3.51 7.70
N GLU A 47 -10.57 4.17 8.29
CA GLU A 47 -10.85 4.04 9.73
C GLU A 47 -11.09 2.58 10.16
N LYS A 48 -11.65 1.76 9.27
CA LYS A 48 -11.78 0.31 9.53
C LYS A 48 -10.45 -0.44 9.47
N MET A 49 -9.54 -0.06 8.57
CA MET A 49 -8.21 -0.67 8.48
C MET A 49 -7.39 -0.38 9.73
N SER A 50 -7.36 0.87 10.20
CA SER A 50 -6.62 1.28 11.39
C SER A 50 -7.14 0.65 12.69
N ALA A 51 -8.39 0.17 12.70
CA ALA A 51 -8.99 -0.52 13.84
C ALA A 51 -8.74 -2.04 13.87
N LEU A 52 -8.11 -2.61 12.83
CA LEU A 52 -7.85 -4.05 12.76
C LEU A 52 -6.79 -4.47 13.78
N THR A 53 -6.93 -5.67 14.29
CA THR A 53 -5.92 -6.34 15.13
C THR A 53 -5.04 -7.29 14.34
N SER A 54 -5.52 -7.73 13.17
CA SER A 54 -4.78 -8.62 12.28
C SER A 54 -5.35 -8.62 10.87
N LEU A 55 -4.50 -8.93 9.86
CA LEU A 55 -4.90 -9.09 8.46
C LEU A 55 -3.89 -9.94 7.69
N SER A 56 -4.32 -10.48 6.55
CA SER A 56 -3.44 -11.09 5.55
C SER A 56 -3.32 -10.19 4.34
N ILE A 57 -2.11 -10.10 3.81
CA ILE A 57 -1.73 -9.25 2.68
C ILE A 57 -1.09 -10.11 1.60
N ASP A 58 -1.58 -10.01 0.38
CA ASP A 58 -0.97 -10.52 -0.84
C ASP A 58 -0.56 -9.33 -1.70
N MET A 59 0.74 -9.13 -1.92
CA MET A 59 1.28 -8.05 -2.74
C MET A 59 1.94 -8.61 -4.00
N THR A 60 1.73 -7.95 -5.11
CA THR A 60 2.45 -8.18 -6.36
C THR A 60 2.98 -6.86 -6.88
N GLN A 61 4.25 -6.81 -7.21
CA GLN A 61 4.90 -5.68 -7.87
C GLN A 61 5.55 -6.18 -9.16
N ASP A 62 5.24 -5.53 -10.27
CA ASP A 62 5.80 -5.82 -11.58
C ASP A 62 6.53 -4.60 -12.12
N ILE A 63 7.76 -4.80 -12.56
CA ILE A 63 8.58 -3.77 -13.21
C ILE A 63 9.07 -4.33 -14.55
N GLY A 64 8.69 -3.64 -15.63
CA GLY A 64 9.18 -3.93 -16.99
C GLY A 64 9.96 -2.74 -17.52
N MET A 65 11.18 -2.99 -17.98
CA MET A 65 12.04 -1.97 -18.57
C MET A 65 12.64 -2.49 -19.88
N SER A 66 12.84 -1.59 -20.83
CA SER A 66 13.66 -1.86 -22.01
C SER A 66 14.89 -0.95 -22.01
N PHE A 67 16.02 -1.55 -22.30
CA PHE A 67 17.30 -0.87 -22.36
C PHE A 67 17.88 -1.03 -23.77
N THR A 68 18.28 0.06 -24.42
CA THR A 68 18.91 0.02 -25.74
C THR A 68 20.25 0.73 -25.70
N MET A 69 21.29 0.08 -26.20
CA MET A 69 22.63 0.63 -26.36
C MET A 69 23.21 0.12 -27.66
N ALA A 70 23.73 1.06 -28.50
CA ALA A 70 24.38 0.74 -29.77
C ALA A 70 23.57 -0.24 -30.65
N ASP A 71 22.28 0.02 -30.86
CA ASP A 71 21.31 -0.80 -31.64
C ASP A 71 21.01 -2.19 -31.07
N GLN A 72 21.41 -2.48 -29.83
CA GLN A 72 21.03 -3.68 -29.11
C GLN A 72 19.99 -3.32 -28.04
N SER A 73 18.82 -3.94 -28.12
CA SER A 73 17.76 -3.78 -27.13
C SER A 73 17.67 -5.03 -26.27
N GLN A 74 17.55 -4.82 -24.96
CA GLN A 74 17.28 -5.85 -23.96
C GLN A 74 16.04 -5.45 -23.16
N GLU A 75 15.21 -6.44 -22.86
CA GLU A 75 14.05 -6.28 -21.97
C GLU A 75 14.37 -6.92 -20.63
N LEU A 76 14.09 -6.19 -19.56
CA LEU A 76 14.19 -6.66 -18.20
C LEU A 76 12.79 -6.63 -17.58
N ASN A 77 12.35 -7.79 -17.13
CA ASN A 77 11.10 -7.92 -16.39
C ASN A 77 11.42 -8.47 -15.00
N MET A 78 11.01 -7.74 -13.98
CA MET A 78 11.14 -8.15 -12.59
C MET A 78 9.75 -8.24 -11.96
N SER A 79 9.53 -9.26 -11.15
CA SER A 79 8.33 -9.35 -10.34
C SER A 79 8.65 -9.72 -8.90
N THR A 80 7.94 -9.10 -7.98
CA THR A 80 7.97 -9.44 -6.56
C THR A 80 6.56 -9.86 -6.15
N LYS A 81 6.45 -11.00 -5.52
CA LYS A 81 5.21 -11.47 -4.89
C LYS A 81 5.46 -11.68 -3.41
N MET A 82 4.63 -11.12 -2.58
CA MET A 82 4.71 -11.26 -1.14
C MET A 82 3.36 -11.68 -0.58
N GLN A 83 3.37 -12.66 0.30
CA GLN A 83 2.21 -13.06 1.09
C GLN A 83 2.58 -12.94 2.55
N MET A 84 1.78 -12.23 3.32
CA MET A 84 2.08 -11.97 4.72
C MET A 84 0.82 -12.01 5.58
N ASP A 85 0.92 -12.66 6.72
CA ASP A 85 -0.05 -12.58 7.82
C ASP A 85 0.54 -11.64 8.89
N VAL A 86 -0.24 -10.65 9.30
CA VAL A 86 0.17 -9.63 10.26
C VAL A 86 -0.78 -9.63 11.45
N ILE A 87 -0.23 -9.57 12.66
CA ILE A 87 -0.91 -9.29 13.93
C ILE A 87 -0.30 -7.99 14.46
N GLN A 88 -1.12 -7.00 14.82
CA GLN A 88 -0.64 -5.66 15.15
C GLN A 88 -0.18 -5.51 16.60
N GLU A 89 -0.82 -6.16 17.56
CA GLU A 89 -0.48 -6.03 18.98
C GLU A 89 -0.40 -7.38 19.71
N PRO A 90 0.82 -7.84 20.12
CA PRO A 90 2.13 -7.29 19.75
C PRO A 90 2.40 -7.52 18.26
N LEU A 91 3.18 -6.63 17.63
CA LEU A 91 3.46 -6.77 16.20
C LEU A 91 4.18 -8.09 15.91
N LYS A 92 3.52 -8.91 15.10
CA LYS A 92 4.06 -10.14 14.55
C LYS A 92 3.70 -10.21 13.07
N ALA A 93 4.65 -10.57 12.25
CA ALA A 93 4.34 -10.91 10.86
C ALA A 93 5.06 -12.20 10.45
N LYS A 94 4.42 -12.97 9.60
CA LYS A 94 5.02 -14.12 8.94
C LYS A 94 4.64 -14.12 7.47
N GLY A 95 5.55 -14.50 6.62
CA GLY A 95 5.24 -14.51 5.20
C GLY A 95 6.30 -15.14 4.34
N THR A 96 6.02 -15.09 3.05
CA THR A 96 6.95 -15.50 1.99
C THR A 96 7.03 -14.39 0.96
N MET A 97 8.21 -14.19 0.42
CA MET A 97 8.45 -13.27 -0.67
C MET A 97 9.19 -14.02 -1.78
N GLN A 98 8.69 -13.90 -3.00
CA GLN A 98 9.34 -14.39 -4.20
C GLN A 98 9.78 -13.20 -5.04
N ILE A 99 11.06 -13.13 -5.34
CA ILE A 99 11.63 -12.10 -6.21
C ILE A 99 12.11 -12.80 -7.47
N ASP A 100 11.54 -12.46 -8.62
CA ASP A 100 11.98 -12.95 -9.92
C ASP A 100 12.62 -11.79 -10.69
N MET A 101 13.90 -11.91 -10.97
CA MET A 101 14.69 -10.93 -11.72
C MET A 101 14.92 -11.36 -13.18
N GLY A 102 14.25 -12.44 -13.62
CA GLY A 102 14.49 -13.06 -14.91
C GLY A 102 15.68 -14.03 -14.92
N GLU A 103 15.67 -14.98 -15.85
CA GLU A 103 16.67 -16.05 -15.92
C GLU A 103 18.11 -15.52 -16.06
N GLU A 104 18.30 -14.39 -16.74
CA GLU A 104 19.63 -13.78 -16.98
C GLU A 104 20.25 -13.20 -15.70
N LEU A 105 19.44 -12.78 -14.72
CA LEU A 105 19.88 -12.17 -13.46
C LEU A 105 19.75 -13.11 -12.25
N GLY A 106 19.55 -14.40 -12.47
CA GLY A 106 19.53 -15.40 -11.40
C GLY A 106 18.17 -16.05 -11.13
N GLY A 107 17.14 -15.66 -11.88
CA GLY A 107 15.80 -16.26 -11.79
C GLY A 107 15.06 -15.91 -10.49
N ALA A 108 14.10 -16.74 -10.16
CA ALA A 108 13.28 -16.54 -8.96
C ALA A 108 14.01 -16.98 -7.68
N GLN A 109 13.90 -16.16 -6.64
CA GLN A 109 14.40 -16.43 -5.29
C GLN A 109 13.26 -16.36 -4.29
N ASP A 110 13.16 -17.37 -3.43
CA ASP A 110 12.17 -17.42 -2.36
C ASP A 110 12.81 -17.02 -1.03
N VAL A 111 12.15 -16.13 -0.31
CA VAL A 111 12.52 -15.66 1.04
C VAL A 111 11.36 -15.97 1.97
N GLU A 112 11.63 -16.63 3.09
CA GLU A 112 10.70 -16.80 4.19
C GLU A 112 11.02 -15.73 5.25
N LEU A 113 9.99 -15.02 5.72
CA LEU A 113 10.11 -13.85 6.58
C LEU A 113 9.29 -14.04 7.86
N TYR A 114 9.88 -13.68 9.02
CA TYR A 114 9.16 -13.49 10.28
C TYR A 114 9.61 -12.18 10.92
N ILE A 115 8.65 -11.44 11.45
CA ILE A 115 8.87 -10.25 12.28
C ILE A 115 8.25 -10.54 13.64
N MET A 116 9.01 -10.37 14.69
CA MET A 116 8.56 -10.60 16.06
C MET A 116 8.96 -9.40 16.91
N SER A 117 7.98 -8.66 17.39
CA SER A 117 8.22 -7.56 18.34
C SER A 117 8.44 -8.12 19.73
N GLU A 118 9.48 -7.65 20.40
CA GLU A 118 9.83 -7.94 21.79
C GLU A 118 10.20 -6.61 22.49
N ASP A 119 9.37 -6.16 23.42
CA ASP A 119 9.49 -4.86 24.10
C ASP A 119 9.59 -3.70 23.09
N ASP A 120 10.62 -2.87 23.16
CA ASP A 120 10.82 -1.68 22.28
C ASP A 120 11.64 -2.01 21.00
N THR A 121 11.84 -3.30 20.69
CA THR A 121 12.60 -3.74 19.52
C THR A 121 11.84 -4.80 18.75
N ALA A 122 12.10 -4.91 17.45
CA ALA A 122 11.65 -6.07 16.70
C ALA A 122 12.83 -6.82 16.09
N ASN A 123 12.59 -8.09 15.90
CA ASN A 123 13.53 -8.99 15.27
C ASN A 123 12.95 -9.46 13.95
N VAL A 124 13.66 -9.18 12.88
CA VAL A 124 13.35 -9.64 11.53
C VAL A 124 14.19 -10.90 11.27
N TYR A 125 13.53 -12.00 10.98
CA TYR A 125 14.13 -13.27 10.63
C TYR A 125 13.87 -13.55 9.17
N MET A 126 14.92 -13.75 8.41
CA MET A 126 14.84 -14.05 6.97
C MET A 126 15.52 -15.37 6.69
N ARG A 127 14.88 -16.20 5.86
CA ARG A 127 15.47 -17.43 5.37
C ARG A 127 15.73 -17.31 3.88
N MET A 128 17.00 -17.32 3.54
CA MET A 128 17.48 -17.31 2.16
C MET A 128 18.40 -18.49 1.95
N ASN A 129 18.26 -19.21 0.84
CA ASN A 129 19.09 -20.38 0.53
C ASN A 129 19.16 -21.42 1.67
N GLY A 130 18.08 -21.56 2.42
CA GLY A 130 17.96 -22.52 3.53
C GLY A 130 18.61 -22.09 4.84
N GLN A 131 19.21 -20.90 4.92
CA GLN A 131 19.84 -20.36 6.12
C GLN A 131 19.01 -19.23 6.72
N TRP A 132 18.87 -19.23 8.06
CA TRP A 132 18.20 -18.19 8.80
C TRP A 132 19.19 -17.12 9.24
N VAL A 133 18.84 -15.86 8.99
CA VAL A 133 19.54 -14.66 9.44
C VAL A 133 18.57 -13.85 10.30
N LYS A 134 19.08 -13.29 11.39
CA LYS A 134 18.33 -12.41 12.28
C LYS A 134 18.92 -11.02 12.25
N GLN A 135 18.08 -10.02 12.09
CA GLN A 135 18.40 -8.61 12.24
C GLN A 135 17.48 -8.00 13.29
N SER A 136 18.03 -7.26 14.24
CA SER A 136 17.23 -6.46 15.16
C SER A 136 17.06 -5.07 14.58
N VAL A 137 15.82 -4.60 14.57
CA VAL A 137 15.44 -3.28 14.07
C VAL A 137 14.80 -2.47 15.18
N SER A 138 14.99 -1.17 15.17
CA SER A 138 14.33 -0.25 16.10
C SER A 138 12.85 -0.06 15.72
N GLU A 139 12.05 0.46 16.65
CA GLU A 139 10.65 0.79 16.41
C GLU A 139 10.48 1.74 15.21
N ALA A 140 11.36 2.72 15.04
CA ALA A 140 11.34 3.63 13.90
C ALA A 140 11.64 2.95 12.55
N GLU A 141 12.44 1.87 12.55
CA GLU A 141 12.70 1.06 11.36
C GLU A 141 11.58 0.05 11.10
N LEU A 142 10.75 -0.23 12.12
CA LEU A 142 9.59 -1.10 11.98
C LEU A 142 8.45 -0.46 11.20
N ALA A 143 8.24 0.84 11.34
CA ALA A 143 7.19 1.57 10.62
C ALA A 143 7.23 1.30 9.11
N GLN A 144 8.42 1.12 8.52
CA GLN A 144 8.55 0.74 7.11
C GLN A 144 8.04 -0.68 6.78
N PHE A 145 7.80 -1.53 7.79
CA PHE A 145 7.23 -2.88 7.65
C PHE A 145 5.76 -2.94 8.07
N ASP A 146 5.21 -1.83 8.61
CA ASP A 146 3.79 -1.76 8.93
C ASP A 146 2.99 -1.47 7.65
N ALA A 147 2.51 -2.55 7.05
CA ALA A 147 1.75 -2.45 5.82
C ALA A 147 0.38 -1.78 6.02
N ALA A 148 -0.20 -1.84 7.23
CA ALA A 148 -1.46 -1.18 7.52
C ALA A 148 -1.27 0.33 7.62
N GLU A 149 -0.23 0.80 8.33
CA GLU A 149 0.14 2.21 8.41
C GLU A 149 0.52 2.78 7.03
N SER A 150 1.28 2.02 6.24
CA SER A 150 1.61 2.43 4.86
C SER A 150 0.37 2.58 3.98
N LEU A 151 -0.61 1.68 4.09
CA LEU A 151 -1.86 1.75 3.34
C LEU A 151 -2.73 2.93 3.77
N GLU A 152 -2.82 3.20 5.08
CA GLU A 152 -3.49 4.37 5.64
C GLU A 152 -2.88 5.65 5.07
N LEU A 153 -1.56 5.77 5.09
CA LEU A 153 -0.83 6.90 4.52
C LEU A 153 -1.15 7.14 3.03
N TYR A 154 -1.22 6.10 2.22
CA TYR A 154 -1.57 6.23 0.81
C TYR A 154 -3.01 6.69 0.61
N LEU A 155 -3.96 6.20 1.41
CA LEU A 155 -5.36 6.59 1.32
C LEU A 155 -5.59 8.04 1.78
N ASP A 156 -4.96 8.45 2.89
CA ASP A 156 -5.06 9.81 3.44
C ASP A 156 -4.43 10.85 2.49
N SER A 157 -3.36 10.45 1.80
CA SER A 157 -2.67 11.31 0.83
C SER A 157 -3.38 11.40 -0.52
N ALA A 158 -4.28 10.48 -0.84
CA ALA A 158 -4.98 10.45 -2.11
C ALA A 158 -6.26 11.31 -2.07
N VAL A 159 -6.53 11.98 -3.16
CA VAL A 159 -7.66 12.89 -3.32
C VAL A 159 -8.42 12.62 -4.63
N ASP A 160 -9.50 13.38 -4.84
CA ASP A 160 -10.31 13.33 -6.06
C ASP A 160 -10.94 11.95 -6.33
N PHE A 161 -11.29 11.21 -5.27
CA PHE A 161 -11.91 9.90 -5.42
C PHE A 161 -13.22 9.95 -6.18
N THR A 162 -13.35 9.04 -7.16
CA THR A 162 -14.57 8.80 -7.94
C THR A 162 -14.89 7.32 -7.95
N GLU A 163 -16.19 6.99 -7.91
CA GLU A 163 -16.66 5.61 -8.04
C GLU A 163 -16.51 5.15 -9.49
N ALA A 164 -15.81 4.03 -9.72
CA ALA A 164 -15.49 3.50 -11.04
C ALA A 164 -16.22 2.19 -11.37
N GLY A 165 -17.18 1.79 -10.51
CA GLY A 165 -18.00 0.60 -10.73
C GLY A 165 -17.72 -0.50 -9.70
N THR A 166 -18.17 -1.72 -9.99
CA THR A 166 -18.04 -2.89 -9.10
C THR A 166 -17.30 -4.01 -9.83
N GLU A 167 -16.36 -4.63 -9.15
CA GLU A 167 -15.56 -5.76 -9.64
C GLU A 167 -15.56 -6.89 -8.59
N GLN A 168 -15.22 -8.10 -9.01
CA GLN A 168 -15.09 -9.23 -8.07
C GLN A 168 -13.65 -9.37 -7.60
N ILE A 169 -13.44 -9.22 -6.30
CA ILE A 169 -12.15 -9.40 -5.63
C ILE A 169 -12.28 -10.58 -4.67
N GLY A 170 -11.44 -11.59 -4.83
CA GLY A 170 -11.49 -12.80 -4.00
C GLY A 170 -12.83 -13.56 -4.09
N GLY A 171 -13.61 -13.35 -5.16
CA GLY A 171 -14.92 -13.99 -5.36
C GLY A 171 -16.10 -13.25 -4.71
N ALA A 172 -15.89 -12.06 -4.16
CA ALA A 172 -16.92 -11.18 -3.62
C ALA A 172 -16.94 -9.84 -4.38
N ASP A 173 -18.12 -9.22 -4.46
CA ASP A 173 -18.27 -7.92 -5.11
C ASP A 173 -17.63 -6.82 -4.24
N ALA A 174 -16.84 -5.97 -4.87
CA ALA A 174 -16.24 -4.79 -4.26
C ALA A 174 -16.42 -3.57 -5.18
N THR A 175 -16.70 -2.42 -4.59
CA THR A 175 -16.81 -1.16 -5.34
C THR A 175 -15.44 -0.57 -5.52
N LYS A 176 -15.08 -0.27 -6.77
CA LYS A 176 -13.82 0.39 -7.13
C LYS A 176 -13.95 1.90 -7.01
N PHE A 177 -12.98 2.51 -6.37
CA PHE A 177 -12.76 3.95 -6.34
C PHE A 177 -11.41 4.24 -6.96
N THR A 178 -11.35 5.29 -7.78
CA THR A 178 -10.10 5.80 -8.36
C THR A 178 -9.83 7.18 -7.82
N GLY A 179 -8.59 7.43 -7.45
CA GLY A 179 -8.10 8.69 -6.94
C GLY A 179 -6.67 8.95 -7.40
N VAL A 180 -6.07 10.02 -6.92
CA VAL A 180 -4.68 10.37 -7.23
C VAL A 180 -3.98 10.88 -5.99
N ILE A 181 -2.72 10.52 -5.81
CA ILE A 181 -1.81 11.19 -4.90
C ILE A 181 -1.15 12.32 -5.69
N LYS A 182 -1.30 13.56 -5.22
CA LYS A 182 -0.75 14.73 -5.93
C LYS A 182 0.76 14.73 -5.90
N GLY A 183 1.40 15.16 -7.01
CA GLY A 183 2.85 15.17 -7.14
C GLY A 183 3.58 15.95 -6.04
N ASP A 184 2.98 17.03 -5.55
CA ASP A 184 3.51 17.83 -4.42
C ASP A 184 3.40 17.13 -3.06
N LYS A 185 2.65 16.02 -2.97
CA LYS A 185 2.50 15.16 -1.79
C LYS A 185 3.35 13.90 -1.83
N LEU A 186 3.85 13.53 -3.01
CA LEU A 186 4.62 12.29 -3.18
C LEU A 186 5.85 12.23 -2.28
N TYR A 187 6.51 13.37 -2.05
CA TYR A 187 7.67 13.41 -1.16
C TYR A 187 7.26 13.03 0.27
N ASP A 188 6.21 13.67 0.80
CA ASP A 188 5.73 13.44 2.16
C ASP A 188 5.37 11.95 2.34
N VAL A 189 4.68 11.35 1.36
CA VAL A 189 4.31 9.92 1.37
C VAL A 189 5.54 9.01 1.35
N ILE A 190 6.55 9.31 0.51
CA ILE A 190 7.76 8.49 0.40
C ILE A 190 8.63 8.64 1.67
N GLU A 191 8.67 9.84 2.28
CA GLU A 191 9.38 10.08 3.53
C GLU A 191 8.73 9.32 4.69
N GLU A 192 7.43 9.47 4.87
CA GLU A 192 6.67 8.85 5.96
C GLU A 192 6.61 7.32 5.83
N SER A 193 6.57 6.79 4.59
CA SER A 193 6.65 5.33 4.37
C SER A 193 8.03 4.71 4.67
N GLY A 194 9.03 5.52 5.01
CA GLY A 194 10.38 5.05 5.33
C GLY A 194 11.22 4.63 4.11
N VAL A 195 10.67 4.69 2.90
CA VAL A 195 11.35 4.28 1.66
C VAL A 195 12.60 5.12 1.39
N LEU A 196 12.62 6.40 1.80
CA LEU A 196 13.80 7.26 1.66
C LEU A 196 15.02 6.73 2.40
N GLY A 197 14.83 6.12 3.56
CA GLY A 197 15.92 5.50 4.33
C GLY A 197 16.64 4.40 3.55
N SER A 198 15.93 3.65 2.71
CA SER A 198 16.51 2.61 1.86
C SER A 198 17.20 3.18 0.62
N LEU A 199 16.71 4.28 0.05
CA LEU A 199 17.32 4.96 -1.10
C LEU A 199 18.63 5.66 -0.73
N GLY A 200 18.73 6.25 0.47
CA GLY A 200 19.96 6.89 0.97
C GLY A 200 21.15 5.95 1.09
N GLN A 201 20.93 4.64 1.21
CA GLN A 201 21.98 3.63 1.22
C GLN A 201 22.57 3.32 -0.17
N THR A 202 21.93 3.77 -1.25
CA THR A 202 22.42 3.54 -2.63
C THR A 202 23.48 4.54 -3.09
N GLY A 203 23.87 5.51 -2.23
CA GLY A 203 25.02 6.40 -2.48
C GLY A 203 24.72 7.58 -3.41
N THR A 204 23.46 7.90 -3.65
CA THR A 204 23.09 9.12 -4.39
C THR A 204 22.99 10.29 -3.42
N ASP A 205 23.93 11.25 -3.49
CA ASP A 205 23.90 12.51 -2.73
C ASP A 205 22.87 13.49 -3.34
N VAL A 206 21.57 13.09 -3.37
CA VAL A 206 20.47 13.98 -3.77
C VAL A 206 19.98 14.71 -2.53
N SER A 207 19.92 16.02 -2.55
CA SER A 207 19.39 16.80 -1.43
C SER A 207 17.87 16.65 -1.34
N GLU A 208 17.31 16.83 -0.12
CA GLU A 208 15.86 16.80 0.13
C GLU A 208 15.09 17.75 -0.80
N ASP A 209 15.58 18.98 -0.98
CA ASP A 209 14.95 19.99 -1.85
C ASP A 209 14.97 19.56 -3.33
N GLU A 210 16.04 18.94 -3.80
CA GLU A 210 16.14 18.41 -5.17
C GLU A 210 15.18 17.23 -5.36
N LEU A 211 15.07 16.34 -4.38
CA LEU A 211 14.14 15.22 -4.43
C LEU A 211 12.69 15.70 -4.42
N LYS A 212 12.33 16.66 -3.57
CA LYS A 212 11.01 17.30 -3.56
C LYS A 212 10.67 17.92 -4.91
N ALA A 213 11.59 18.70 -5.47
CA ALA A 213 11.40 19.32 -6.77
C ALA A 213 11.19 18.25 -7.85
N MET A 214 12.03 17.22 -7.87
CA MET A 214 11.92 16.13 -8.82
C MET A 214 10.57 15.40 -8.70
N LEU A 215 10.16 15.02 -7.50
CA LEU A 215 8.91 14.29 -7.29
C LEU A 215 7.69 15.15 -7.66
N SER A 216 7.71 16.45 -7.37
CA SER A 216 6.62 17.36 -7.76
C SER A 216 6.48 17.54 -9.28
N GLU A 217 7.57 17.39 -10.02
CA GLU A 217 7.58 17.45 -11.49
C GLU A 217 7.10 16.16 -12.16
N LEU A 218 7.09 15.03 -11.43
CA LEU A 218 6.67 13.73 -11.96
C LEU A 218 5.14 13.63 -12.22
N GLY A 219 4.37 14.58 -11.68
CA GLY A 219 2.93 14.59 -11.80
C GLY A 219 2.22 13.73 -10.74
N ASP A 220 0.92 13.58 -10.91
CA ASP A 220 0.08 12.86 -9.96
C ASP A 220 0.23 11.35 -10.12
N LEU A 221 0.22 10.60 -9.00
CA LEU A 221 0.26 9.14 -8.98
C LEU A 221 -1.18 8.58 -8.92
N PRO A 222 -1.65 7.89 -9.97
CA PRO A 222 -2.96 7.27 -9.97
C PRO A 222 -3.01 6.09 -8.99
N MET A 223 -4.10 6.01 -8.23
CA MET A 223 -4.39 4.86 -7.40
C MET A 223 -5.84 4.39 -7.53
N SER A 224 -6.07 3.14 -7.23
CA SER A 224 -7.41 2.55 -7.11
C SER A 224 -7.52 1.79 -5.80
N VAL A 225 -8.70 1.84 -5.19
CA VAL A 225 -9.05 1.05 -4.01
C VAL A 225 -10.40 0.37 -4.24
N TRP A 226 -10.52 -0.89 -3.84
CA TRP A 226 -11.78 -1.64 -3.87
C TRP A 226 -12.28 -1.87 -2.45
N ILE A 227 -13.50 -1.46 -2.20
CA ILE A 227 -14.14 -1.57 -0.90
C ILE A 227 -15.28 -2.59 -1.01
N ASN A 228 -15.25 -3.61 -0.15
CA ASN A 228 -16.28 -4.64 -0.12
C ASN A 228 -17.59 -4.16 0.55
N ALA A 229 -18.61 -5.02 0.56
CA ALA A 229 -19.92 -4.70 1.15
C ALA A 229 -19.86 -4.44 2.68
N ASP A 230 -18.85 -5.01 3.35
CA ASP A 230 -18.64 -4.80 4.78
C ASP A 230 -17.86 -3.51 5.08
N GLY A 231 -17.43 -2.79 4.02
CA GLY A 231 -16.71 -1.53 4.10
C GLY A 231 -15.20 -1.68 4.37
N TYR A 232 -14.62 -2.86 4.19
CA TYR A 232 -13.17 -3.05 4.23
C TYR A 232 -12.56 -2.81 2.86
N PRO A 233 -11.42 -2.15 2.78
CA PRO A 233 -10.65 -2.07 1.54
C PRO A 233 -9.96 -3.43 1.31
N VAL A 234 -10.33 -4.09 0.22
CA VAL A 234 -9.89 -5.45 -0.09
C VAL A 234 -8.82 -5.52 -1.16
N GLN A 235 -8.65 -4.44 -1.96
CA GLN A 235 -7.58 -4.37 -2.95
C GLN A 235 -7.16 -2.92 -3.16
N TYR A 236 -5.87 -2.74 -3.47
CA TYR A 236 -5.25 -1.49 -3.86
C TYR A 236 -4.42 -1.71 -5.12
N GLU A 237 -4.41 -0.74 -6.02
CA GLU A 237 -3.53 -0.73 -7.18
C GLU A 237 -2.94 0.66 -7.37
N MET A 238 -1.64 0.71 -7.67
CA MET A 238 -0.92 1.91 -8.04
C MET A 238 -0.14 1.67 -9.33
N ASP A 239 -0.24 2.61 -10.27
CA ASP A 239 0.54 2.60 -11.50
C ASP A 239 1.61 3.70 -11.45
N MET A 240 2.83 3.28 -11.20
CA MET A 240 4.01 4.14 -11.08
C MET A 240 4.79 4.24 -12.40
N SER A 241 4.28 3.68 -13.50
CA SER A 241 5.03 3.55 -14.76
C SER A 241 5.53 4.90 -15.27
N GLN A 242 4.67 5.90 -15.31
CA GLN A 242 5.05 7.25 -15.77
C GLN A 242 6.04 7.93 -14.83
N MET A 243 5.86 7.77 -13.53
CA MET A 243 6.73 8.34 -12.52
C MET A 243 8.15 7.76 -12.63
N ILE A 244 8.28 6.44 -12.65
CA ILE A 244 9.59 5.79 -12.73
C ILE A 244 10.25 6.04 -14.08
N ASP A 245 9.47 6.06 -15.20
CA ASP A 245 10.03 6.42 -16.52
C ASP A 245 10.60 7.84 -16.51
N SER A 246 9.91 8.81 -15.95
CA SER A 246 10.38 10.19 -15.84
C SER A 246 11.67 10.31 -15.01
N ILE A 247 11.76 9.59 -13.88
CA ILE A 247 12.99 9.52 -13.06
C ILE A 247 14.15 8.98 -13.88
N VAL A 248 13.92 7.89 -14.62
CA VAL A 248 14.94 7.26 -15.47
C VAL A 248 15.38 8.20 -16.58
N GLN A 249 14.45 8.89 -17.27
CA GLN A 249 14.81 9.84 -18.32
C GLN A 249 15.65 11.00 -17.77
N ASN A 250 15.25 11.59 -16.65
CA ASN A 250 16.00 12.68 -16.02
C ASN A 250 17.40 12.25 -15.60
N ALA A 251 17.56 11.03 -15.08
CA ALA A 251 18.88 10.49 -14.74
C ALA A 251 19.76 10.28 -15.97
N LEU A 252 19.21 9.75 -17.08
CA LEU A 252 19.95 9.57 -18.34
C LEU A 252 20.40 10.90 -18.95
N GLU A 253 19.55 11.93 -18.87
CA GLU A 253 19.92 13.29 -19.33
C GLU A 253 21.02 13.91 -18.46
N ALA A 254 20.92 13.80 -17.14
CA ALA A 254 21.91 14.34 -16.21
C ALA A 254 23.31 13.73 -16.39
N GLU A 255 23.38 12.44 -16.72
CA GLU A 255 24.64 11.73 -16.98
C GLU A 255 25.15 11.88 -18.42
N GLY A 256 24.37 12.51 -19.32
CA GLY A 256 24.70 12.60 -20.75
C GLY A 256 24.69 11.24 -21.45
N ALA A 257 24.03 10.25 -20.88
CA ALA A 257 23.96 8.89 -21.39
C ALA A 257 23.12 8.83 -22.69
N ALA A 258 22.12 9.67 -22.80
CA ALA A 258 21.33 9.83 -24.02
C ALA A 258 22.18 10.26 -25.21
N ASP A 259 23.18 11.15 -25.03
CA ASP A 259 24.09 11.60 -26.06
C ASP A 259 25.05 10.48 -26.55
N GLN A 260 25.19 9.42 -25.74
CA GLN A 260 25.99 8.23 -26.09
C GLN A 260 25.14 7.14 -26.78
N GLY A 261 23.88 7.43 -27.10
CA GLY A 261 22.94 6.49 -27.73
C GLY A 261 22.39 5.43 -26.80
N MET A 262 22.39 5.71 -25.50
CA MET A 262 21.73 4.88 -24.49
C MET A 262 20.30 5.38 -24.29
N THR A 263 19.33 4.46 -24.38
CA THR A 263 17.93 4.73 -23.99
C THR A 263 17.45 3.67 -23.03
N MET A 264 16.67 4.07 -22.06
CA MET A 264 15.95 3.17 -21.16
C MET A 264 14.51 3.65 -21.09
N THR A 265 13.56 2.73 -21.14
CA THR A 265 12.13 3.04 -21.06
C THR A 265 11.47 2.10 -20.06
N VAL A 266 10.68 2.64 -19.18
CA VAL A 266 9.86 1.86 -18.24
C VAL A 266 8.52 1.57 -18.89
N SER A 267 8.29 0.32 -19.25
CA SER A 267 7.04 -0.14 -19.89
C SER A 267 5.94 -0.47 -18.89
N LYS A 268 6.32 -0.83 -17.67
CA LYS A 268 5.42 -1.18 -16.57
C LYS A 268 6.12 -0.93 -15.23
N ALA A 269 5.41 -0.32 -14.30
CA ALA A 269 5.76 -0.30 -12.88
C ALA A 269 4.46 -0.23 -12.09
N ALA A 270 3.92 -1.38 -11.74
CA ALA A 270 2.62 -1.51 -11.13
C ALA A 270 2.73 -2.29 -9.82
N MET A 271 1.98 -1.85 -8.82
CA MET A 271 1.81 -2.54 -7.56
C MET A 271 0.34 -2.86 -7.36
N SER A 272 0.05 -4.10 -6.97
CA SER A 272 -1.28 -4.55 -6.52
C SER A 272 -1.13 -5.20 -5.15
N LEU A 273 -2.05 -4.86 -4.25
CA LEU A 273 -2.08 -5.39 -2.91
C LEU A 273 -3.52 -5.79 -2.59
N THR A 274 -3.71 -7.03 -2.12
CA THR A 274 -5.01 -7.57 -1.71
C THR A 274 -4.99 -7.86 -0.22
N CYS A 275 -6.03 -7.40 0.50
CA CYS A 275 -6.21 -7.61 1.93
C CYS A 275 -7.33 -8.61 2.19
N SER A 276 -7.11 -9.49 3.18
CA SER A 276 -8.05 -10.52 3.59
C SER A 276 -7.86 -10.90 5.06
N ASN A 277 -8.67 -11.85 5.55
CA ASN A 277 -8.57 -12.38 6.92
C ASN A 277 -8.57 -11.29 8.00
N PHE A 278 -9.39 -10.25 7.83
CA PHE A 278 -9.54 -9.14 8.77
C PHE A 278 -9.94 -9.65 10.15
N ASP A 279 -9.13 -9.35 11.18
CA ASP A 279 -9.26 -9.84 12.57
C ASP A 279 -9.33 -11.37 12.70
N ALA A 280 -8.83 -12.11 11.72
CA ALA A 280 -8.97 -13.56 11.64
C ALA A 280 -7.63 -14.32 11.47
N VAL A 281 -6.50 -13.63 11.57
CA VAL A 281 -5.18 -14.28 11.57
C VAL A 281 -4.97 -15.00 12.88
N GLU A 282 -4.69 -16.30 12.81
CA GLU A 282 -4.37 -17.11 13.99
C GLU A 282 -2.95 -16.78 14.49
N ASP A 283 -2.78 -16.75 15.82
CA ASP A 283 -1.46 -16.54 16.44
C ASP A 283 -0.46 -17.62 16.01
N PHE A 284 0.80 -17.23 15.89
CA PHE A 284 1.87 -18.12 15.43
C PHE A 284 3.17 -17.89 16.20
N GLU A 285 4.01 -18.89 16.19
CA GLU A 285 5.32 -18.91 16.84
C GLU A 285 6.43 -18.92 15.79
N LEU A 286 7.60 -18.43 16.19
CA LEU A 286 8.80 -18.50 15.38
C LEU A 286 9.22 -19.97 15.15
N PRO A 287 9.48 -20.38 13.90
CA PRO A 287 9.92 -21.76 13.64
C PRO A 287 11.24 -22.09 14.33
N ALA A 288 11.40 -23.35 14.75
CA ALA A 288 12.57 -23.81 15.52
C ALA A 288 13.91 -23.51 14.82
N GLY A 289 13.93 -23.50 13.49
CA GLY A 289 15.11 -23.14 12.70
C GLY A 289 15.52 -21.66 12.86
N ALA A 290 14.55 -20.77 12.92
CA ALA A 290 14.78 -19.33 13.07
C ALA A 290 15.21 -18.94 14.49
N GLN A 291 14.84 -19.74 15.53
CA GLN A 291 15.28 -19.50 16.90
C GLN A 291 16.82 -19.56 17.06
N ASN A 292 17.51 -20.22 16.14
CA ASN A 292 18.96 -20.33 16.11
C ASN A 292 19.58 -19.50 14.95
N ALA A 293 18.87 -18.49 14.46
CA ALA A 293 19.34 -17.64 13.38
C ALA A 293 20.64 -16.92 13.76
N THR A 294 21.54 -16.78 12.78
CA THR A 294 22.78 -16.02 12.95
C THR A 294 22.46 -14.53 12.87
N ALA A 295 23.02 -13.73 13.77
CA ALA A 295 22.93 -12.28 13.67
C ALA A 295 23.61 -11.80 12.37
N ALA A 296 22.94 -10.89 11.65
CA ALA A 296 23.45 -10.26 10.44
C ALA A 296 24.53 -9.24 10.77
#